data_808c8b5fe2bbb8905a78011139cdd733
#
_entry.id   808c8b5fe2bbb8905a78011139cdd733
#
_cell.length_a   1.000
_cell.length_b   1.000
_cell.length_c   1.000
_cell.angle_alpha   90.00
_cell.angle_beta   90.00
_cell.angle_gamma   90.00
#
_symmetry.space_group_name_H-M   'P 1'
#
loop_
_entity.id
_entity.type
_entity.pdbx_description
1 polymer ?
#
loop_
_entity_poly.entity_id
_entity_poly.type
_entity_poly.pdbx_seq_one_letter_code
_entity_poly.pdbx_strand_id
1 'polypeptide(L)'
;MNALPTSLLQRLLERPAPFALLYRPESNGPGLLDVIRGETLELHGLADLPLDEPGPGLPRHDLLALIPYRQIAERGFEALDDGTPLLALKVLEQELLPLEQALALLPNQALELSEEAFDLDDEAYAEVVGRVIADEIGRGEGANFVIKRRFQARIDGYATASALSFFRQLLLREKGAYWTFIVHTGERTLVGASPERHISVRDGLAVMNPISGTYRYPPAGPNLAEVMEFLDNRKEADELYMVVDEELKMMARICEDGGRVLGPYLKEMAHLAHTEYFIEGQTSRDVREVLRETLFAPTVTGSPLESACRVIRRYEPQGRGYYSGVAALIGGDGQGGRTLDSAILIRTAEIEGDGRLRIGVGSTIVRHSDPLGEAAESRAKASGLIAALKSQAPQRLGSHPHVVAALAS
;
A
#
# COMPACT_ATOMS: atom_id res chain seq x y z
N MET A 1 -14.63 -11.36 -40.52
CA MET A 1 -14.36 -10.51 -39.33
C MET A 1 -13.62 -11.39 -38.35
N ASN A 2 -12.31 -11.24 -38.21
CA ASN A 2 -11.57 -11.93 -37.18
C ASN A 2 -12.00 -11.32 -35.84
N ALA A 3 -12.56 -12.14 -34.94
CA ALA A 3 -12.83 -11.72 -33.58
C ALA A 3 -11.50 -11.22 -32.98
N LEU A 4 -11.50 -10.05 -32.38
CA LEU A 4 -10.34 -9.58 -31.61
C LEU A 4 -10.01 -10.63 -30.55
N PRO A 5 -8.75 -10.91 -30.29
CA PRO A 5 -8.38 -11.88 -29.26
C PRO A 5 -8.95 -11.43 -27.91
N THR A 6 -9.58 -12.36 -27.19
CA THR A 6 -10.13 -12.12 -25.85
C THR A 6 -9.01 -11.69 -24.90
N SER A 7 -9.14 -10.54 -24.22
CA SER A 7 -8.12 -10.04 -23.30
C SER A 7 -7.90 -11.01 -22.13
N LEU A 8 -6.72 -10.94 -21.50
CA LEU A 8 -6.42 -11.75 -20.32
C LEU A 8 -7.44 -11.48 -19.20
N LEU A 9 -7.83 -10.21 -19.00
CA LEU A 9 -8.84 -9.83 -18.02
C LEU A 9 -10.19 -10.52 -18.29
N GLN A 10 -10.67 -10.56 -19.54
CA GLN A 10 -11.91 -11.26 -19.88
C GLN A 10 -11.83 -12.75 -19.54
N ARG A 11 -10.72 -13.42 -19.86
CA ARG A 11 -10.52 -14.83 -19.53
C ARG A 11 -10.52 -15.07 -18.02
N LEU A 12 -9.92 -14.19 -17.23
CA LEU A 12 -9.90 -14.26 -15.76
C LEU A 12 -11.30 -14.08 -15.16
N LEU A 13 -12.13 -13.21 -15.74
CA LEU A 13 -13.52 -13.01 -15.29
C LEU A 13 -14.40 -14.23 -15.60
N GLU A 14 -14.15 -14.94 -16.70
CA GLU A 14 -14.88 -16.16 -17.08
C GLU A 14 -14.42 -17.38 -16.30
N ARG A 15 -13.12 -17.48 -16.01
CA ARG A 15 -12.49 -18.61 -15.31
C ARG A 15 -11.52 -18.10 -14.26
N PRO A 16 -12.00 -17.89 -13.04
CA PRO A 16 -11.16 -17.41 -11.95
C PRO A 16 -9.95 -18.32 -11.71
N ALA A 17 -8.79 -17.73 -11.63
CA ALA A 17 -7.50 -18.32 -11.27
C ALA A 17 -6.77 -17.31 -10.38
N PRO A 18 -5.68 -17.62 -9.70
CA PRO A 18 -4.89 -16.60 -9.00
C PRO A 18 -4.44 -15.49 -9.97
N PHE A 19 -4.67 -14.24 -9.58
CA PHE A 19 -4.38 -13.07 -10.42
C PHE A 19 -3.99 -11.85 -9.62
N ALA A 20 -3.39 -10.87 -10.30
CA ALA A 20 -3.25 -9.51 -9.81
C ALA A 20 -3.65 -8.50 -10.89
N LEU A 21 -4.32 -7.43 -10.48
CA LEU A 21 -4.55 -6.24 -11.29
C LEU A 21 -3.89 -5.07 -10.57
N LEU A 22 -2.94 -4.39 -11.23
CA LEU A 22 -2.14 -3.34 -10.60
C LEU A 22 -2.22 -2.07 -11.46
N TYR A 23 -2.76 -1.00 -10.88
CA TYR A 23 -2.68 0.34 -11.43
C TYR A 23 -1.53 1.08 -10.76
N ARG A 24 -0.46 1.34 -11.53
CA ARG A 24 0.81 1.90 -11.07
C ARG A 24 1.20 3.10 -11.93
N PRO A 25 0.54 4.25 -11.75
CA PRO A 25 0.69 5.39 -12.67
C PRO A 25 2.10 5.99 -12.70
N GLU A 26 2.86 5.90 -11.60
CA GLU A 26 4.25 6.36 -11.54
C GLU A 26 5.22 5.43 -12.30
N SER A 27 4.90 4.14 -12.41
CA SER A 27 5.77 3.14 -13.06
C SER A 27 5.45 2.92 -14.53
N ASN A 28 4.15 2.85 -14.89
CA ASN A 28 3.69 2.53 -16.24
C ASN A 28 3.08 3.73 -16.99
N GLY A 29 3.01 4.90 -16.34
CA GLY A 29 2.26 6.04 -16.83
C GLY A 29 0.75 5.94 -16.53
N PRO A 30 0.04 7.06 -16.59
CA PRO A 30 -1.41 7.09 -16.34
C PRO A 30 -2.17 6.35 -17.44
N GLY A 31 -3.26 5.70 -17.04
CA GLY A 31 -4.20 5.08 -17.98
C GLY A 31 -3.90 3.64 -18.39
N LEU A 32 -2.93 2.97 -17.77
CA LEU A 32 -2.58 1.57 -18.03
C LEU A 32 -2.73 0.72 -16.75
N LEU A 33 -3.24 -0.51 -16.91
CA LEU A 33 -3.42 -1.51 -15.86
C LEU A 33 -2.62 -2.76 -16.19
N ASP A 34 -1.76 -3.21 -15.26
CA ASP A 34 -1.15 -4.53 -15.36
C ASP A 34 -2.20 -5.59 -15.01
N VAL A 35 -2.38 -6.55 -15.91
CA VAL A 35 -3.20 -7.75 -15.71
C VAL A 35 -2.27 -8.94 -15.65
N ILE A 36 -2.24 -9.64 -14.53
CA ILE A 36 -1.32 -10.74 -14.26
C ILE A 36 -2.13 -11.97 -13.88
N ARG A 37 -1.88 -13.09 -14.52
CA ARG A 37 -2.32 -14.43 -14.10
C ARG A 37 -1.11 -15.21 -13.62
N GLY A 38 -1.24 -15.92 -12.52
CA GLY A 38 -0.13 -16.66 -11.96
C GLY A 38 -0.53 -17.90 -11.19
N GLU A 39 0.45 -18.50 -10.57
CA GLU A 39 0.34 -19.61 -9.63
C GLU A 39 0.78 -19.11 -8.26
N THR A 40 -0.02 -19.42 -7.23
CA THR A 40 0.28 -19.03 -5.86
C THR A 40 1.23 -20.05 -5.22
N LEU A 41 2.31 -19.55 -4.66
CA LEU A 41 3.30 -20.28 -3.90
C LEU A 41 3.31 -19.78 -2.47
N GLU A 42 3.37 -20.67 -1.49
CA GLU A 42 3.67 -20.34 -0.09
C GLU A 42 5.14 -20.61 0.17
N LEU A 43 5.83 -19.63 0.76
CA LEU A 43 7.27 -19.64 0.98
C LEU A 43 7.60 -19.45 2.45
N HIS A 44 8.76 -19.92 2.89
CA HIS A 44 9.20 -19.77 4.29
C HIS A 44 9.93 -18.44 4.52
N GLY A 45 10.78 -18.03 3.59
CA GLY A 45 11.60 -16.84 3.71
C GLY A 45 11.82 -16.11 2.38
N LEU A 46 12.32 -14.88 2.46
CA LEU A 46 12.59 -14.05 1.27
C LEU A 46 13.66 -14.68 0.36
N ALA A 47 14.59 -15.46 0.93
CA ALA A 47 15.59 -16.17 0.15
C ALA A 47 14.98 -17.24 -0.78
N ASP A 48 13.76 -17.74 -0.45
CA ASP A 48 13.06 -18.77 -1.22
C ASP A 48 12.27 -18.20 -2.41
N LEU A 49 12.26 -16.88 -2.61
CA LEU A 49 11.59 -16.27 -3.78
C LEU A 49 12.19 -16.84 -5.07
N PRO A 50 11.39 -17.55 -5.91
CA PRO A 50 11.88 -18.24 -7.09
C PRO A 50 12.12 -17.26 -8.24
N LEU A 51 13.30 -16.69 -8.29
CA LEU A 51 13.71 -15.74 -9.32
C LEU A 51 14.74 -16.40 -10.24
N ASP A 52 14.39 -16.55 -11.51
CA ASP A 52 15.32 -16.96 -12.56
C ASP A 52 16.23 -15.77 -12.94
N GLU A 53 17.42 -16.04 -13.50
CA GLU A 53 18.27 -14.98 -14.01
C GLU A 53 17.55 -14.18 -15.10
N PRO A 54 17.55 -12.83 -15.02
CA PRO A 54 16.91 -12.01 -16.04
C PRO A 54 17.65 -12.15 -17.39
N GLY A 55 16.92 -12.58 -18.40
CA GLY A 55 17.45 -12.74 -19.75
C GLY A 55 17.09 -11.56 -20.65
N PRO A 56 17.75 -11.46 -21.84
CA PRO A 56 17.35 -10.50 -22.86
C PRO A 56 15.98 -10.85 -23.43
N GLY A 57 15.19 -9.83 -23.77
CA GLY A 57 13.85 -9.98 -24.32
C GLY A 57 12.98 -8.75 -24.08
N LEU A 58 11.69 -8.94 -24.00
CA LEU A 58 10.79 -7.86 -23.58
C LEU A 58 10.79 -7.73 -22.06
N PRO A 59 10.67 -6.51 -21.52
CA PRO A 59 10.45 -6.30 -20.10
C PRO A 59 9.24 -7.13 -19.62
N ARG A 60 9.40 -7.82 -18.50
CA ARG A 60 8.33 -8.68 -17.95
C ARG A 60 8.39 -8.76 -16.44
N HIS A 61 7.26 -9.06 -15.86
CA HIS A 61 7.19 -9.43 -14.44
C HIS A 61 7.33 -10.96 -14.31
N ASP A 62 8.08 -11.39 -13.32
CA ASP A 62 8.31 -12.80 -13.03
C ASP A 62 7.52 -13.24 -11.78
N LEU A 63 7.37 -12.33 -10.80
CA LEU A 63 6.84 -12.64 -9.49
C LEU A 63 6.18 -11.42 -8.83
N LEU A 64 5.06 -11.64 -8.14
CA LEU A 64 4.49 -10.69 -7.18
C LEU A 64 4.49 -11.33 -5.80
N ALA A 65 5.31 -10.83 -4.87
CA ALA A 65 5.37 -11.30 -3.50
C ALA A 65 4.44 -10.47 -2.58
N LEU A 66 3.75 -11.14 -1.65
CA LEU A 66 2.99 -10.56 -0.55
C LEU A 66 3.73 -10.91 0.75
N ILE A 67 4.44 -9.95 1.29
CA ILE A 67 5.35 -10.12 2.44
C ILE A 67 4.63 -9.67 3.71
N PRO A 68 4.27 -10.59 4.63
CA PRO A 68 3.60 -10.23 5.88
C PRO A 68 4.56 -9.60 6.88
N TYR A 69 4.02 -8.84 7.84
CA TYR A 69 4.83 -8.15 8.86
C TYR A 69 5.73 -9.10 9.68
N ARG A 70 5.29 -10.34 9.94
CA ARG A 70 6.10 -11.29 10.70
C ARG A 70 7.46 -11.60 10.07
N GLN A 71 7.65 -11.35 8.75
CA GLN A 71 8.93 -11.55 8.06
C GLN A 71 10.04 -10.62 8.55
N ILE A 72 9.74 -9.58 9.35
CA ILE A 72 10.79 -8.77 10.01
C ILE A 72 11.72 -9.62 10.89
N ALA A 73 11.25 -10.78 11.35
CA ALA A 73 12.04 -11.74 12.09
C ALA A 73 13.28 -12.24 11.31
N GLU A 74 13.27 -12.20 9.97
CA GLU A 74 14.45 -12.51 9.15
C GLU A 74 15.61 -11.51 9.35
N ARG A 75 15.30 -10.32 9.89
CA ARG A 75 16.29 -9.32 10.31
C ARG A 75 16.70 -9.46 11.78
N GLY A 76 16.17 -10.44 12.50
CA GLY A 76 16.40 -10.66 13.93
C GLY A 76 15.58 -9.75 14.84
N PHE A 77 14.58 -9.02 14.33
CA PHE A 77 13.69 -8.18 15.14
C PHE A 77 12.48 -8.96 15.66
N GLU A 78 11.93 -8.51 16.78
CA GLU A 78 10.78 -9.14 17.39
C GLU A 78 9.50 -8.93 16.57
N ALA A 79 8.74 -10.00 16.35
CA ALA A 79 7.39 -9.94 15.81
C ALA A 79 6.53 -11.04 16.42
N LEU A 80 5.22 -10.81 16.49
CA LEU A 80 4.28 -11.88 16.75
C LEU A 80 4.17 -12.75 15.50
N ASP A 81 4.47 -14.04 15.64
CA ASP A 81 4.17 -15.00 14.56
C ASP A 81 2.67 -15.32 14.60
N ASP A 82 1.94 -14.73 13.69
CA ASP A 82 0.49 -14.89 13.56
C ASP A 82 0.11 -15.93 12.48
N GLY A 83 1.11 -16.67 11.97
CA GLY A 83 0.93 -17.68 10.94
C GLY A 83 0.58 -17.14 9.55
N THR A 84 0.59 -15.81 9.34
CA THR A 84 0.30 -15.24 8.01
C THR A 84 1.39 -15.66 7.02
N PRO A 85 1.05 -16.34 5.91
CA PRO A 85 2.04 -16.88 4.99
C PRO A 85 2.75 -15.78 4.18
N LEU A 86 4.04 -15.99 3.88
CA LEU A 86 4.71 -15.32 2.77
C LEU A 86 4.21 -15.96 1.48
N LEU A 87 3.47 -15.19 0.68
CA LEU A 87 2.92 -15.66 -0.59
C LEU A 87 3.65 -15.04 -1.77
N ALA A 88 3.76 -15.80 -2.84
CA ALA A 88 4.24 -15.31 -4.12
C ALA A 88 3.30 -15.76 -5.24
N LEU A 89 2.91 -14.85 -6.12
CA LEU A 89 2.22 -15.14 -7.36
C LEU A 89 3.28 -15.23 -8.46
N LYS A 90 3.66 -16.47 -8.86
CA LYS A 90 4.57 -16.68 -9.99
C LYS A 90 3.81 -16.38 -11.29
N VAL A 91 4.33 -15.44 -12.08
CA VAL A 91 3.66 -14.95 -13.28
C VAL A 91 3.68 -15.99 -14.38
N LEU A 92 2.51 -16.35 -14.89
CA LEU A 92 2.33 -17.26 -16.03
C LEU A 92 1.93 -16.51 -17.29
N GLU A 93 1.05 -15.53 -17.16
CA GLU A 93 0.60 -14.66 -18.24
C GLU A 93 0.49 -13.22 -17.73
N GLN A 94 0.78 -12.27 -18.59
CA GLN A 94 0.64 -10.85 -18.28
C GLN A 94 0.21 -10.05 -19.51
N GLU A 95 -0.57 -9.01 -19.28
CA GLU A 95 -1.05 -8.08 -20.30
C GLU A 95 -1.09 -6.68 -19.72
N LEU A 96 -0.73 -5.68 -20.52
CA LEU A 96 -0.93 -4.27 -20.18
C LEU A 96 -2.19 -3.77 -20.90
N LEU A 97 -3.22 -3.42 -20.12
CA LEU A 97 -4.54 -3.09 -20.63
C LEU A 97 -4.85 -1.61 -20.40
N PRO A 98 -5.45 -0.87 -21.38
CA PRO A 98 -5.97 0.46 -21.12
C PRO A 98 -6.98 0.47 -19.97
N LEU A 99 -6.83 1.41 -19.03
CA LEU A 99 -7.65 1.49 -17.82
C LEU A 99 -9.16 1.64 -18.16
N GLU A 100 -9.50 2.42 -19.18
CA GLU A 100 -10.89 2.56 -19.62
C GLU A 100 -11.50 1.23 -20.06
N GLN A 101 -10.72 0.42 -20.77
CA GLN A 101 -11.15 -0.92 -21.20
C GLN A 101 -11.30 -1.85 -19.99
N ALA A 102 -10.40 -1.80 -19.03
CA ALA A 102 -10.50 -2.56 -17.79
C ALA A 102 -11.75 -2.15 -17.01
N LEU A 103 -12.01 -0.86 -16.83
CA LEU A 103 -13.19 -0.34 -16.15
C LEU A 103 -14.51 -0.74 -16.83
N ALA A 104 -14.52 -0.90 -18.16
CA ALA A 104 -15.68 -1.37 -18.88
C ALA A 104 -15.98 -2.87 -18.64
N LEU A 105 -14.95 -3.67 -18.35
CA LEU A 105 -15.04 -5.11 -18.11
C LEU A 105 -15.30 -5.46 -16.65
N LEU A 106 -14.72 -4.69 -15.71
CA LEU A 106 -14.81 -4.96 -14.27
C LEU A 106 -16.26 -4.90 -13.78
N PRO A 107 -16.70 -5.85 -12.93
CA PRO A 107 -18.03 -5.82 -12.35
C PRO A 107 -18.26 -4.56 -11.53
N ASN A 108 -19.53 -4.17 -11.40
CA ASN A 108 -19.96 -3.00 -10.65
C ASN A 108 -21.21 -3.35 -9.82
N GLN A 109 -20.99 -4.15 -8.77
CA GLN A 109 -22.02 -4.60 -7.86
C GLN A 109 -22.04 -3.73 -6.62
N ALA A 110 -23.23 -3.44 -6.08
CA ALA A 110 -23.36 -2.91 -4.73
C ALA A 110 -22.98 -4.02 -3.74
N LEU A 111 -22.26 -3.65 -2.68
CA LEU A 111 -21.85 -4.58 -1.63
C LEU A 111 -22.63 -4.27 -0.35
N GLU A 112 -23.14 -5.30 0.30
CA GLU A 112 -23.75 -5.21 1.60
C GLU A 112 -22.72 -5.66 2.65
N LEU A 113 -22.55 -4.86 3.70
CA LEU A 113 -21.64 -5.13 4.80
C LEU A 113 -22.44 -5.40 6.06
N SER A 114 -22.03 -6.42 6.79
CA SER A 114 -22.50 -6.75 8.13
C SER A 114 -21.33 -6.84 9.11
N GLU A 115 -21.61 -6.96 10.40
CA GLU A 115 -20.61 -7.14 11.47
C GLU A 115 -19.54 -6.05 11.52
N GLU A 116 -19.89 -4.80 11.18
CA GLU A 116 -18.95 -3.70 11.13
C GLU A 116 -18.51 -3.24 12.51
N ALA A 117 -17.23 -3.33 12.82
CA ALA A 117 -16.67 -2.87 14.09
C ALA A 117 -15.17 -2.58 13.97
N PHE A 118 -14.64 -1.73 14.85
CA PHE A 118 -13.21 -1.73 15.15
C PHE A 118 -12.94 -2.76 16.26
N ASP A 119 -11.82 -3.46 16.20
CA ASP A 119 -11.36 -4.39 17.26
C ASP A 119 -11.03 -3.67 18.58
N LEU A 120 -10.64 -2.40 18.49
CA LEU A 120 -10.53 -1.44 19.59
C LEU A 120 -11.39 -0.22 19.25
N ASP A 121 -12.34 0.12 20.11
CA ASP A 121 -13.06 1.39 20.01
C ASP A 121 -12.11 2.59 20.24
N ASP A 122 -12.63 3.80 20.13
CA ASP A 122 -11.78 5.00 20.21
C ASP A 122 -11.20 5.19 21.60
N GLU A 123 -11.95 4.91 22.65
CA GLU A 123 -11.53 5.05 24.03
C GLU A 123 -10.43 4.03 24.37
N ALA A 124 -10.64 2.76 24.01
CA ALA A 124 -9.64 1.70 24.23
C ALA A 124 -8.37 1.94 23.42
N TYR A 125 -8.49 2.43 22.18
CA TYR A 125 -7.33 2.79 21.38
C TYR A 125 -6.59 4.00 21.98
N ALA A 126 -7.30 5.04 22.42
CA ALA A 126 -6.72 6.20 23.09
C ALA A 126 -5.97 5.82 24.39
N GLU A 127 -6.48 4.84 25.17
CA GLU A 127 -5.77 4.31 26.34
C GLU A 127 -4.45 3.65 25.94
N VAL A 128 -4.42 2.87 24.84
CA VAL A 128 -3.19 2.27 24.32
C VAL A 128 -2.21 3.36 23.91
N VAL A 129 -2.64 4.38 23.18
CA VAL A 129 -1.83 5.53 22.77
C VAL A 129 -1.22 6.23 24.00
N GLY A 130 -2.06 6.51 25.01
CA GLY A 130 -1.60 7.14 26.26
C GLY A 130 -0.51 6.34 26.98
N ARG A 131 -0.66 5.01 27.04
CA ARG A 131 0.38 4.12 27.61
C ARG A 131 1.68 4.14 26.78
N VAL A 132 1.58 4.09 25.47
CA VAL A 132 2.77 4.18 24.58
C VAL A 132 3.51 5.49 24.79
N ILE A 133 2.80 6.62 24.91
CA ILE A 133 3.42 7.92 25.22
C ILE A 133 4.11 7.90 26.57
N ALA A 134 3.44 7.42 27.62
CA ALA A 134 3.96 7.48 28.98
C ALA A 134 5.08 6.48 29.25
N ASP A 135 4.87 5.22 28.84
CA ASP A 135 5.70 4.10 29.22
C ASP A 135 6.86 3.84 28.26
N GLU A 136 6.75 4.24 27.00
CA GLU A 136 7.77 3.99 26.00
C GLU A 136 8.46 5.30 25.57
N ILE A 137 7.74 6.22 24.93
CA ILE A 137 8.32 7.49 24.45
C ILE A 137 8.80 8.36 25.62
N GLY A 138 8.00 8.43 26.69
CA GLY A 138 8.35 9.17 27.92
C GLY A 138 9.60 8.65 28.62
N ARG A 139 9.94 7.38 28.46
CA ARG A 139 11.13 6.74 28.99
C ARG A 139 12.32 6.71 28.03
N GLY A 140 12.14 7.22 26.81
CA GLY A 140 13.23 7.31 25.83
C GLY A 140 13.46 6.05 25.00
N GLU A 141 12.49 5.11 24.94
CA GLU A 141 12.60 3.87 24.16
C GLU A 141 12.58 4.15 22.64
N GLY A 142 12.06 5.29 22.22
CA GLY A 142 12.07 5.73 20.85
C GLY A 142 11.43 7.09 20.64
N ALA A 143 11.53 7.61 19.43
CA ALA A 143 11.02 8.91 19.06
C ALA A 143 9.54 8.87 18.65
N ASN A 144 9.16 7.82 17.90
CA ASN A 144 7.80 7.57 17.46
C ASN A 144 7.52 6.08 17.32
N PHE A 145 6.26 5.71 17.46
CA PHE A 145 5.78 4.33 17.24
C PHE A 145 4.45 4.34 16.52
N VAL A 146 4.25 3.41 15.60
CA VAL A 146 2.98 3.23 14.91
C VAL A 146 2.27 2.02 15.50
N ILE A 147 1.14 2.26 16.16
CA ILE A 147 0.30 1.21 16.75
C ILE A 147 -0.98 1.09 15.94
N LYS A 148 -1.32 -0.15 15.59
CA LYS A 148 -2.52 -0.43 14.79
C LYS A 148 -3.73 -0.74 15.65
N ARG A 149 -4.88 -0.47 15.06
CA ARG A 149 -6.15 -1.18 15.30
C ARG A 149 -6.72 -1.67 13.97
N ARG A 150 -7.81 -2.38 14.00
CA ARG A 150 -8.34 -3.06 12.83
C ARG A 150 -9.83 -2.80 12.69
N PHE A 151 -10.26 -2.30 11.53
CA PHE A 151 -11.66 -2.36 11.13
C PHE A 151 -11.96 -3.75 10.60
N GLN A 152 -13.09 -4.32 10.99
CA GLN A 152 -13.57 -5.63 10.60
C GLN A 152 -15.00 -5.50 10.07
N ALA A 153 -15.33 -6.31 9.07
CA ALA A 153 -16.68 -6.43 8.52
C ALA A 153 -16.81 -7.78 7.80
N ARG A 154 -18.03 -8.08 7.38
CA ARG A 154 -18.31 -9.19 6.47
C ARG A 154 -18.99 -8.65 5.22
N ILE A 155 -18.54 -9.07 4.04
CA ILE A 155 -19.25 -8.85 2.78
C ILE A 155 -20.27 -9.97 2.62
N ASP A 156 -21.55 -9.64 2.65
CA ASP A 156 -22.61 -10.62 2.53
C ASP A 156 -22.69 -11.18 1.11
N GLY A 157 -22.79 -12.50 0.99
CA GLY A 157 -22.80 -13.18 -0.32
C GLY A 157 -21.50 -12.99 -1.12
N TYR A 158 -20.36 -12.91 -0.44
CA TYR A 158 -19.06 -12.68 -1.07
C TYR A 158 -18.76 -13.65 -2.21
N ALA A 159 -18.24 -13.08 -3.30
CA ALA A 159 -17.61 -13.77 -4.42
C ALA A 159 -16.43 -12.91 -4.93
N THR A 160 -15.56 -13.46 -5.75
CA THR A 160 -14.44 -12.70 -6.36
C THR A 160 -14.92 -11.44 -7.10
N ALA A 161 -16.12 -11.49 -7.70
CA ALA A 161 -16.77 -10.35 -8.33
C ALA A 161 -17.05 -9.20 -7.35
N SER A 162 -17.28 -9.48 -6.06
CA SER A 162 -17.43 -8.46 -5.01
C SER A 162 -16.11 -7.70 -4.79
N ALA A 163 -14.99 -8.42 -4.68
CA ALA A 163 -13.67 -7.80 -4.55
C ALA A 163 -13.28 -7.00 -5.80
N LEU A 164 -13.60 -7.49 -7.00
CA LEU A 164 -13.38 -6.76 -8.25
C LEU A 164 -14.24 -5.50 -8.35
N SER A 165 -15.47 -5.52 -7.84
CA SER A 165 -16.34 -4.33 -7.76
C SER A 165 -15.77 -3.31 -6.79
N PHE A 166 -15.26 -3.74 -5.64
CA PHE A 166 -14.55 -2.88 -4.70
C PHE A 166 -13.29 -2.26 -5.33
N PHE A 167 -12.46 -3.06 -5.99
CA PHE A 167 -11.28 -2.57 -6.71
C PHE A 167 -11.67 -1.51 -7.76
N ARG A 168 -12.74 -1.75 -8.53
CA ARG A 168 -13.26 -0.79 -9.49
C ARG A 168 -13.62 0.55 -8.83
N GLN A 169 -14.23 0.52 -7.64
CA GLN A 169 -14.55 1.76 -6.90
C GLN A 169 -13.29 2.50 -6.45
N LEU A 170 -12.22 1.80 -6.06
CA LEU A 170 -10.94 2.42 -5.73
C LEU A 170 -10.32 3.09 -6.97
N LEU A 171 -10.29 2.41 -8.12
CA LEU A 171 -9.77 2.98 -9.37
C LEU A 171 -10.49 4.29 -9.78
N LEU A 172 -11.77 4.42 -9.44
CA LEU A 172 -12.58 5.60 -9.78
C LEU A 172 -12.45 6.77 -8.79
N ARG A 173 -12.12 6.48 -7.53
CA ARG A 173 -12.18 7.45 -6.43
C ARG A 173 -10.82 7.89 -5.92
N GLU A 174 -9.85 6.98 -5.90
CA GLU A 174 -8.53 7.27 -5.36
C GLU A 174 -7.68 8.06 -6.37
N LYS A 175 -6.94 9.04 -5.84
CA LYS A 175 -5.98 9.85 -6.59
C LYS A 175 -4.68 9.91 -5.81
N GLY A 176 -3.56 9.94 -6.52
CA GLY A 176 -2.24 10.04 -5.90
C GLY A 176 -1.75 8.77 -5.21
N ALA A 177 -2.49 7.66 -5.27
CA ALA A 177 -2.01 6.37 -4.80
C ALA A 177 -0.81 5.93 -5.65
N TYR A 178 0.22 5.42 -4.98
CA TYR A 178 1.37 4.79 -5.64
C TYR A 178 0.93 3.53 -6.38
N TRP A 179 0.17 2.66 -5.68
CA TRP A 179 -0.50 1.50 -6.26
C TRP A 179 -1.98 1.46 -5.88
N THR A 180 -2.87 1.28 -6.87
CA THR A 180 -4.22 0.78 -6.63
C THR A 180 -4.28 -0.65 -7.17
N PHE A 181 -4.63 -1.62 -6.32
CA PHE A 181 -4.41 -3.01 -6.67
C PHE A 181 -5.47 -3.96 -6.12
N ILE A 182 -5.60 -5.10 -6.79
CA ILE A 182 -6.22 -6.32 -6.27
C ILE A 182 -5.27 -7.48 -6.54
N VAL A 183 -5.04 -8.31 -5.52
CA VAL A 183 -4.31 -9.57 -5.62
C VAL A 183 -5.17 -10.67 -5.06
N HIS A 184 -5.55 -11.62 -5.91
CA HIS A 184 -6.34 -12.80 -5.55
C HIS A 184 -5.48 -14.05 -5.62
N THR A 185 -5.29 -14.71 -4.49
CA THR A 185 -4.40 -15.87 -4.38
C THR A 185 -5.14 -17.22 -4.52
N GLY A 186 -6.46 -17.18 -4.74
CA GLY A 186 -7.33 -18.33 -4.71
C GLY A 186 -8.16 -18.42 -3.42
N GLU A 187 -7.52 -18.32 -2.28
CA GLU A 187 -8.18 -18.39 -0.96
C GLU A 187 -8.38 -17.03 -0.31
N ARG A 188 -7.52 -16.08 -0.64
CA ARG A 188 -7.42 -14.75 -0.02
C ARG A 188 -7.36 -13.67 -1.10
N THR A 189 -7.95 -12.53 -0.81
CA THR A 189 -7.91 -11.37 -1.71
C THR A 189 -7.46 -10.13 -0.95
N LEU A 190 -6.44 -9.45 -1.46
CA LEU A 190 -6.03 -8.13 -0.98
C LEU A 190 -6.49 -7.08 -1.99
N VAL A 191 -7.18 -6.04 -1.51
CA VAL A 191 -7.63 -4.90 -2.34
C VAL A 191 -7.22 -3.62 -1.65
N GLY A 192 -6.49 -2.74 -2.33
CA GLY A 192 -5.98 -1.54 -1.70
C GLY A 192 -5.62 -0.41 -2.65
N ALA A 193 -5.39 0.76 -2.04
CA ALA A 193 -4.86 1.95 -2.70
C ALA A 193 -3.76 2.55 -1.82
N SER A 194 -2.56 1.96 -1.93
CA SER A 194 -1.40 2.39 -1.13
C SER A 194 -0.82 3.68 -1.67
N PRO A 195 -0.63 4.71 -0.81
CA PRO A 195 0.02 5.95 -1.23
C PRO A 195 1.55 5.84 -1.28
N GLU A 196 2.12 4.77 -0.72
CA GLU A 196 3.53 4.77 -0.34
C GLU A 196 4.32 3.68 -1.04
N ARG A 197 5.38 4.11 -1.75
CA ARG A 197 6.43 3.24 -2.27
C ARG A 197 7.25 2.71 -1.09
N HIS A 198 7.41 1.38 -1.01
CA HIS A 198 8.39 0.79 -0.10
C HIS A 198 9.81 0.99 -0.65
N ILE A 199 10.11 0.35 -1.76
CA ILE A 199 11.36 0.55 -2.52
C ILE A 199 11.16 0.12 -3.97
N SER A 200 11.79 0.83 -4.90
CA SER A 200 11.92 0.38 -6.29
C SER A 200 13.38 0.28 -6.68
N VAL A 201 13.70 -0.67 -7.58
CA VAL A 201 15.03 -0.80 -8.21
C VAL A 201 14.82 -0.91 -9.72
N ARG A 202 15.45 -0.02 -10.46
CA ARG A 202 15.49 -0.03 -11.93
C ARG A 202 16.84 0.48 -12.39
N ASP A 203 17.48 -0.22 -13.32
CA ASP A 203 18.80 0.13 -13.87
C ASP A 203 19.86 0.35 -12.75
N GLY A 204 19.77 -0.46 -11.67
CA GLY A 204 20.63 -0.34 -10.49
C GLY A 204 20.30 0.83 -9.56
N LEU A 205 19.38 1.72 -9.92
CA LEU A 205 18.92 2.81 -9.04
C LEU A 205 17.84 2.31 -8.09
N ALA A 206 18.15 2.31 -6.79
CA ALA A 206 17.19 2.07 -5.72
C ALA A 206 16.58 3.40 -5.27
N VAL A 207 15.24 3.42 -5.06
CA VAL A 207 14.49 4.60 -4.61
C VAL A 207 13.51 4.22 -3.53
N MET A 208 13.61 4.83 -2.35
CA MET A 208 12.59 4.83 -1.30
C MET A 208 11.85 6.17 -1.30
N ASN A 209 10.60 6.16 -0.84
CA ASN A 209 9.78 7.37 -0.85
C ASN A 209 8.97 7.50 0.45
N PRO A 210 9.62 7.89 1.56
CA PRO A 210 8.94 8.12 2.82
C PRO A 210 7.93 9.27 2.72
N ILE A 211 6.74 9.01 3.23
CA ILE A 211 5.63 9.96 3.32
C ILE A 211 5.34 10.23 4.79
N SER A 212 5.24 11.50 5.16
CA SER A 212 4.88 11.91 6.52
C SER A 212 4.01 13.16 6.48
N GLY A 213 3.48 13.56 7.65
CA GLY A 213 2.60 14.70 7.75
C GLY A 213 1.29 14.53 6.97
N THR A 214 0.25 15.24 7.38
CA THR A 214 -1.03 15.19 6.67
C THR A 214 -1.72 16.54 6.72
N TYR A 215 -1.79 17.23 5.59
CA TYR A 215 -2.63 18.39 5.39
C TYR A 215 -3.99 17.97 4.85
N ARG A 216 -5.03 18.09 5.66
CA ARG A 216 -6.41 17.80 5.24
C ARG A 216 -7.00 19.00 4.52
N TYR A 217 -7.52 18.78 3.32
CA TYR A 217 -8.15 19.86 2.58
C TYR A 217 -9.44 20.32 3.28
N PRO A 218 -9.61 21.64 3.49
CA PRO A 218 -10.88 22.19 3.94
C PRO A 218 -11.97 21.95 2.88
N PRO A 219 -13.26 22.08 3.23
CA PRO A 219 -14.36 21.89 2.27
C PRO A 219 -14.28 22.78 1.02
N ALA A 220 -13.62 23.94 1.12
CA ALA A 220 -13.39 24.87 0.01
C ALA A 220 -12.20 24.46 -0.91
N GLY A 221 -11.51 23.36 -0.58
CA GLY A 221 -10.28 22.93 -1.24
C GLY A 221 -9.01 23.52 -0.60
N PRO A 222 -7.81 23.05 -1.01
CA PRO A 222 -6.54 23.54 -0.46
C PRO A 222 -6.31 25.00 -0.81
N ASN A 223 -5.73 25.75 0.13
CA ASN A 223 -5.28 27.10 -0.10
C ASN A 223 -3.78 27.26 0.23
N LEU A 224 -3.10 28.14 -0.48
CA LEU A 224 -1.66 28.30 -0.39
C LEU A 224 -1.19 28.71 1.01
N ALA A 225 -1.94 29.55 1.71
CA ALA A 225 -1.55 30.02 3.06
C ALA A 225 -1.52 28.88 4.06
N GLU A 226 -2.55 28.04 4.09
CA GLU A 226 -2.61 26.85 4.95
C GLU A 226 -1.57 25.80 4.57
N VAL A 227 -1.31 25.60 3.27
CA VAL A 227 -0.23 24.72 2.82
C VAL A 227 1.13 25.22 3.29
N MET A 228 1.40 26.52 3.22
CA MET A 228 2.66 27.10 3.72
C MET A 228 2.78 26.95 5.23
N GLU A 229 1.70 27.17 6.00
CA GLU A 229 1.66 26.95 7.44
C GLU A 229 1.92 25.47 7.81
N PHE A 230 1.34 24.54 7.05
CA PHE A 230 1.59 23.11 7.21
C PHE A 230 3.07 22.76 6.96
N LEU A 231 3.67 23.27 5.89
CA LEU A 231 5.09 23.02 5.57
C LEU A 231 6.06 23.67 6.57
N ASP A 232 5.65 24.76 7.23
CA ASP A 232 6.44 25.44 8.29
C ASP A 232 6.19 24.84 9.68
N ASN A 233 5.31 23.84 9.79
CA ASN A 233 5.00 23.18 11.05
C ASN A 233 6.17 22.32 11.53
N ARG A 234 6.78 22.73 12.64
CA ARG A 234 7.96 22.07 13.20
C ARG A 234 7.71 20.61 13.59
N LYS A 235 6.50 20.28 14.09
CA LYS A 235 6.14 18.89 14.44
C LYS A 235 6.18 18.00 13.21
N GLU A 236 5.56 18.45 12.12
CA GLU A 236 5.51 17.68 10.85
C GLU A 236 6.92 17.49 10.26
N ALA A 237 7.76 18.54 10.35
CA ALA A 237 9.15 18.48 9.91
C ALA A 237 9.98 17.51 10.77
N ASP A 238 9.84 17.54 12.10
CA ASP A 238 10.56 16.64 13.01
C ASP A 238 10.15 15.17 12.79
N GLU A 239 8.87 14.86 12.59
CA GLU A 239 8.39 13.51 12.25
C GLU A 239 9.00 13.02 10.94
N LEU A 240 9.02 13.85 9.92
CA LEU A 240 9.57 13.51 8.63
C LEU A 240 11.09 13.24 8.68
N TYR A 241 11.85 14.06 9.43
CA TYR A 241 13.30 13.83 9.62
C TYR A 241 13.61 12.50 10.31
N MET A 242 12.81 12.08 11.29
CA MET A 242 13.01 10.79 11.97
C MET A 242 12.83 9.60 11.01
N VAL A 243 11.84 9.68 10.13
CA VAL A 243 11.58 8.64 9.12
C VAL A 243 12.69 8.61 8.08
N VAL A 244 13.10 9.75 7.57
CA VAL A 244 14.20 9.87 6.59
C VAL A 244 15.51 9.33 7.14
N ASP A 245 15.84 9.58 8.43
CA ASP A 245 17.07 9.07 9.06
C ASP A 245 17.09 7.53 9.11
N GLU A 246 15.97 6.88 9.47
CA GLU A 246 15.89 5.41 9.48
C GLU A 246 15.97 4.82 8.05
N GLU A 247 15.32 5.43 7.08
CA GLU A 247 15.40 4.95 5.69
C GLU A 247 16.78 5.20 5.07
N LEU A 248 17.47 6.29 5.42
CA LEU A 248 18.87 6.50 5.05
C LEU A 248 19.78 5.39 5.60
N LYS A 249 19.54 4.92 6.83
CA LYS A 249 20.27 3.77 7.38
C LYS A 249 20.00 2.47 6.59
N MET A 250 18.77 2.29 6.11
CA MET A 250 18.42 1.17 5.23
C MET A 250 19.13 1.30 3.88
N MET A 251 19.08 2.48 3.25
CA MET A 251 19.77 2.74 1.98
C MET A 251 21.29 2.55 2.11
N ALA A 252 21.91 2.97 3.22
CA ALA A 252 23.33 2.75 3.48
C ALA A 252 23.74 1.26 3.56
N ARG A 253 22.79 0.36 3.83
CA ARG A 253 23.05 -1.08 3.85
C ARG A 253 22.98 -1.73 2.47
N ILE A 254 22.18 -1.16 1.56
CA ILE A 254 21.91 -1.75 0.24
C ILE A 254 22.57 -1.02 -0.91
N CYS A 255 22.96 0.25 -0.74
CA CYS A 255 23.58 1.07 -1.79
C CYS A 255 25.08 1.22 -1.55
N GLU A 256 25.82 1.37 -2.65
CA GLU A 256 27.29 1.44 -2.64
C GLU A 256 27.79 2.71 -1.95
N ASP A 257 27.17 3.87 -2.25
CA ASP A 257 27.54 5.18 -1.72
C ASP A 257 26.53 5.75 -0.70
N GLY A 258 25.62 4.88 -0.15
CA GLY A 258 24.53 5.30 0.71
C GLY A 258 23.37 5.92 -0.04
N GLY A 259 22.59 6.77 0.63
CA GLY A 259 21.39 7.40 0.08
C GLY A 259 21.53 8.90 -0.10
N ARG A 260 21.02 9.44 -1.21
CA ARG A 260 20.86 10.88 -1.46
C ARG A 260 19.40 11.26 -1.24
N VAL A 261 19.17 12.27 -0.38
CA VAL A 261 17.82 12.77 -0.07
C VAL A 261 17.45 13.90 -1.02
N LEU A 262 16.24 13.82 -1.60
CA LEU A 262 15.64 14.83 -2.47
C LEU A 262 14.29 15.26 -1.88
N GLY A 263 14.02 16.54 -1.78
CA GLY A 263 12.78 17.09 -1.23
C GLY A 263 13.02 18.15 -0.16
N PRO A 264 12.01 18.55 0.65
CA PRO A 264 10.64 17.96 0.66
C PRO A 264 9.81 18.29 -0.58
N TYR A 265 8.90 17.41 -0.92
CA TYR A 265 7.86 17.62 -1.92
C TYR A 265 6.48 17.49 -1.29
N LEU A 266 5.45 17.96 -1.99
CA LEU A 266 4.05 17.79 -1.60
C LEU A 266 3.40 16.73 -2.47
N LYS A 267 2.92 15.65 -1.85
CA LYS A 267 2.16 14.59 -2.51
C LYS A 267 0.67 14.87 -2.35
N GLU A 268 0.05 15.31 -3.43
CA GLU A 268 -1.38 15.61 -3.47
C GLU A 268 -2.21 14.32 -3.65
N MET A 269 -3.24 14.17 -2.83
CA MET A 269 -4.23 13.10 -2.90
C MET A 269 -5.64 13.67 -3.09
N ALA A 270 -6.68 12.80 -3.10
CA ALA A 270 -8.05 13.23 -3.37
C ALA A 270 -8.60 14.23 -2.33
N HIS A 271 -8.25 14.10 -1.06
CA HIS A 271 -8.84 14.84 0.06
C HIS A 271 -7.81 15.42 1.04
N LEU A 272 -6.54 15.23 0.76
CA LEU A 272 -5.43 15.65 1.62
C LEU A 272 -4.14 15.75 0.81
N ALA A 273 -3.08 16.31 1.41
CA ALA A 273 -1.72 16.21 0.92
C ALA A 273 -0.78 15.71 2.02
N HIS A 274 0.29 15.05 1.61
CA HIS A 274 1.40 14.64 2.47
C HIS A 274 2.68 15.37 2.09
N THR A 275 3.62 15.46 3.02
CA THR A 275 5.01 15.73 2.67
C THR A 275 5.71 14.42 2.31
N GLU A 276 6.61 14.46 1.33
CA GLU A 276 7.38 13.30 0.92
C GLU A 276 8.83 13.67 0.60
N TYR A 277 9.72 12.69 0.76
CA TYR A 277 11.07 12.73 0.23
C TYR A 277 11.31 11.56 -0.70
N PHE A 278 12.31 11.69 -1.57
CA PHE A 278 12.90 10.57 -2.27
C PHE A 278 14.32 10.33 -1.72
N ILE A 279 14.65 9.06 -1.49
CA ILE A 279 15.98 8.65 -1.09
C ILE A 279 16.49 7.71 -2.17
N GLU A 280 17.53 8.13 -2.88
CA GLU A 280 18.04 7.45 -4.07
C GLU A 280 19.45 6.96 -3.83
N GLY A 281 19.82 5.79 -4.36
CA GLY A 281 21.17 5.28 -4.32
C GLY A 281 21.40 4.15 -5.31
N GLN A 282 22.65 3.92 -5.72
CA GLN A 282 23.01 2.83 -6.62
C GLN A 282 23.19 1.52 -5.84
N THR A 283 22.63 0.44 -6.38
CA THR A 283 22.74 -0.89 -5.80
C THR A 283 22.96 -1.96 -6.87
N SER A 284 23.84 -2.89 -6.58
CA SER A 284 24.07 -4.12 -7.36
C SER A 284 23.60 -5.37 -6.61
N ARG A 285 22.95 -5.19 -5.45
CA ARG A 285 22.51 -6.31 -4.60
C ARG A 285 21.33 -7.07 -5.19
N ASP A 286 21.25 -8.35 -4.84
CA ASP A 286 20.08 -9.18 -5.12
C ASP A 286 18.81 -8.55 -4.51
N VAL A 287 17.71 -8.51 -5.27
CA VAL A 287 16.45 -7.88 -4.83
C VAL A 287 15.84 -8.54 -3.58
N ARG A 288 16.13 -9.82 -3.31
CA ARG A 288 15.74 -10.51 -2.07
C ARG A 288 16.47 -9.93 -0.88
N GLU A 289 17.75 -9.60 -1.04
CA GLU A 289 18.55 -8.93 -0.01
C GLU A 289 18.09 -7.48 0.17
N VAL A 290 17.83 -6.76 -0.93
CA VAL A 290 17.25 -5.41 -0.89
C VAL A 290 15.94 -5.42 -0.10
N LEU A 291 15.02 -6.31 -0.43
CA LEU A 291 13.75 -6.45 0.32
C LEU A 291 14.02 -6.72 1.80
N ARG A 292 14.84 -7.72 2.14
CA ARG A 292 15.12 -8.07 3.53
C ARG A 292 15.67 -6.89 4.33
N GLU A 293 16.66 -6.17 3.81
CA GLU A 293 17.32 -5.06 4.53
C GLU A 293 16.44 -3.83 4.69
N THR A 294 15.37 -3.68 3.89
CA THR A 294 14.45 -2.55 3.92
C THR A 294 13.10 -2.85 4.60
N LEU A 295 12.85 -4.08 5.10
CA LEU A 295 11.66 -4.41 5.89
C LEU A 295 11.77 -3.86 7.32
N PHE A 296 10.76 -3.21 7.88
CA PHE A 296 9.67 -2.51 7.23
C PHE A 296 9.86 -1.02 7.45
N ALA A 297 9.21 -0.21 6.61
CA ALA A 297 9.38 1.24 6.67
C ALA A 297 9.05 1.83 8.05
N PRO A 298 9.83 2.82 8.51
CA PRO A 298 9.61 3.48 9.81
C PRO A 298 8.29 4.26 9.84
N THR A 299 7.76 4.66 8.70
CA THR A 299 6.43 5.29 8.55
C THR A 299 5.27 4.42 9.03
N VAL A 300 5.47 3.09 9.08
CA VAL A 300 4.45 2.12 9.52
C VAL A 300 4.87 1.31 10.74
N THR A 301 6.09 1.54 11.26
CA THR A 301 6.62 0.85 12.44
C THR A 301 7.02 1.84 13.53
N GLY A 302 7.91 2.75 13.25
CA GLY A 302 8.47 3.74 14.18
C GLY A 302 10.00 3.77 14.18
N SER A 303 10.57 4.63 15.01
CA SER A 303 12.00 4.88 15.09
C SER A 303 12.49 4.92 16.56
N PRO A 304 13.59 4.23 16.91
CA PRO A 304 14.36 3.26 16.11
C PRO A 304 13.59 1.98 15.83
N LEU A 305 13.85 1.35 14.67
CA LEU A 305 13.09 0.20 14.19
C LEU A 305 13.06 -0.97 15.16
N GLU A 306 14.19 -1.31 15.80
CA GLU A 306 14.27 -2.40 16.77
C GLU A 306 13.36 -2.14 17.99
N SER A 307 13.40 -0.93 18.55
CA SER A 307 12.49 -0.53 19.65
C SER A 307 11.04 -0.55 19.21
N ALA A 308 10.75 -0.08 17.98
CA ALA A 308 9.42 -0.11 17.42
C ALA A 308 8.86 -1.54 17.33
N CYS A 309 9.67 -2.50 16.89
CA CYS A 309 9.26 -3.91 16.83
C CYS A 309 8.91 -4.46 18.23
N ARG A 310 9.71 -4.16 19.26
CA ARG A 310 9.42 -4.54 20.67
C ARG A 310 8.12 -3.91 21.18
N VAL A 311 7.92 -2.63 20.92
CA VAL A 311 6.72 -1.88 21.35
C VAL A 311 5.48 -2.43 20.63
N ILE A 312 5.53 -2.62 19.33
CA ILE A 312 4.45 -3.25 18.55
C ILE A 312 4.10 -4.62 19.14
N ARG A 313 5.10 -5.46 19.41
CA ARG A 313 4.91 -6.79 19.99
C ARG A 313 4.23 -6.73 21.36
N ARG A 314 4.51 -5.70 22.15
CA ARG A 314 3.95 -5.48 23.51
C ARG A 314 2.50 -5.00 23.48
N TYR A 315 2.16 -4.06 22.59
CA TYR A 315 0.87 -3.37 22.59
C TYR A 315 -0.13 -3.92 21.59
N GLU A 316 0.31 -4.76 20.65
CA GLU A 316 -0.57 -5.42 19.68
C GLU A 316 -0.69 -6.91 20.00
N PRO A 317 -1.74 -7.33 20.72
CA PRO A 317 -1.91 -8.73 21.13
C PRO A 317 -2.19 -9.66 19.95
N GLN A 318 -2.66 -9.10 18.84
CA GLN A 318 -2.89 -9.82 17.58
C GLN A 318 -1.86 -9.39 16.55
N GLY A 319 -1.34 -10.34 15.77
CA GLY A 319 -0.41 -10.06 14.70
C GLY A 319 -0.93 -9.08 13.67
N ARG A 320 -0.02 -8.52 12.88
CA ARG A 320 -0.34 -7.52 11.86
C ARG A 320 -0.85 -8.11 10.56
N GLY A 321 -0.63 -9.41 10.32
CA GLY A 321 -0.92 -10.01 9.04
C GLY A 321 -0.14 -9.33 7.92
N TYR A 322 -0.85 -8.94 6.87
CA TYR A 322 -0.27 -8.15 5.79
C TYR A 322 -0.28 -6.63 6.04
N TYR A 323 -0.97 -6.13 7.07
CA TYR A 323 -0.88 -4.70 7.41
C TYR A 323 0.57 -4.29 7.71
N SER A 324 1.01 -3.19 7.15
CA SER A 324 2.41 -2.71 7.18
C SER A 324 3.44 -3.64 6.52
N GLY A 325 2.97 -4.73 5.91
CA GLY A 325 3.77 -5.58 5.04
C GLY A 325 4.05 -4.93 3.69
N VAL A 326 4.52 -5.72 2.73
CA VAL A 326 4.93 -5.23 1.40
C VAL A 326 4.35 -6.11 0.30
N ALA A 327 3.82 -5.48 -0.75
CA ALA A 327 3.60 -6.13 -2.04
C ALA A 327 4.77 -5.75 -2.97
N ALA A 328 5.51 -6.75 -3.47
CA ALA A 328 6.71 -6.55 -4.26
C ALA A 328 6.59 -7.24 -5.63
N LEU A 329 6.56 -6.44 -6.70
CA LEU A 329 6.57 -6.89 -8.08
C LEU A 329 8.00 -6.95 -8.59
N ILE A 330 8.44 -8.14 -8.97
CA ILE A 330 9.82 -8.41 -9.41
C ILE A 330 9.79 -8.88 -10.85
N GLY A 331 10.74 -8.39 -11.66
CA GLY A 331 10.81 -8.74 -13.07
C GLY A 331 12.18 -8.46 -13.67
N GLY A 332 12.23 -8.42 -15.00
CA GLY A 332 13.38 -8.06 -15.79
C GLY A 332 13.10 -6.90 -16.73
N ASP A 333 14.12 -6.09 -17.01
CA ASP A 333 14.06 -4.94 -17.92
C ASP A 333 14.16 -5.31 -19.41
N GLY A 334 14.42 -6.59 -19.69
CA GLY A 334 14.66 -7.10 -21.03
C GLY A 334 16.08 -6.89 -21.55
N GLN A 335 16.95 -6.24 -20.79
CA GLN A 335 18.37 -6.03 -21.09
C GLN A 335 19.30 -6.87 -20.21
N GLY A 336 18.74 -7.67 -19.33
CA GLY A 336 19.47 -8.49 -18.38
C GLY A 336 19.52 -7.88 -16.97
N GLY A 337 18.90 -6.74 -16.76
CA GLY A 337 18.75 -6.11 -15.45
C GLY A 337 17.51 -6.61 -14.69
N ARG A 338 17.62 -6.74 -13.37
CA ARG A 338 16.51 -7.06 -12.47
C ARG A 338 15.75 -5.79 -12.10
N THR A 339 14.42 -5.86 -12.10
CA THR A 339 13.56 -4.77 -11.63
C THR A 339 12.81 -5.17 -10.38
N LEU A 340 12.62 -4.22 -9.49
CA LEU A 340 11.78 -4.32 -8.29
C LEU A 340 10.90 -3.07 -8.23
N ASP A 341 9.62 -3.27 -7.96
CA ASP A 341 8.69 -2.19 -7.66
C ASP A 341 7.79 -2.67 -6.50
N SER A 342 7.79 -1.96 -5.37
CA SER A 342 7.09 -2.44 -4.19
C SER A 342 6.34 -1.33 -3.46
N ALA A 343 5.16 -1.69 -2.94
CA ALA A 343 4.28 -0.82 -2.17
C ALA A 343 4.08 -1.34 -0.75
N ILE A 344 3.98 -0.43 0.21
CA ILE A 344 3.62 -0.77 1.59
C ILE A 344 2.14 -1.15 1.63
N LEU A 345 1.80 -2.24 2.31
CA LEU A 345 0.43 -2.72 2.46
C LEU A 345 -0.30 -1.95 3.58
N ILE A 346 -0.60 -0.68 3.29
CA ILE A 346 -1.51 0.18 4.03
C ILE A 346 -2.66 0.59 3.12
N ARG A 347 -3.74 1.11 3.69
CA ARG A 347 -4.97 1.40 2.91
C ARG A 347 -5.38 0.17 2.10
N THR A 348 -5.33 -0.99 2.75
CA THR A 348 -5.53 -2.30 2.14
C THR A 348 -6.53 -3.10 2.96
N ALA A 349 -7.52 -3.66 2.29
CA ALA A 349 -8.43 -4.63 2.84
C ALA A 349 -7.95 -6.04 2.51
N GLU A 350 -7.92 -6.90 3.50
CA GLU A 350 -7.73 -8.34 3.35
C GLU A 350 -9.10 -9.02 3.46
N ILE A 351 -9.47 -9.83 2.48
CA ILE A 351 -10.77 -10.50 2.37
C ILE A 351 -10.53 -12.00 2.30
N GLU A 352 -11.13 -12.74 3.21
CA GLU A 352 -11.14 -14.20 3.23
C GLU A 352 -12.23 -14.78 2.32
N GLY A 353 -12.13 -16.05 1.96
CA GLY A 353 -13.08 -16.70 1.05
C GLY A 353 -14.53 -16.75 1.54
N ASP A 354 -14.77 -16.56 2.84
CA ASP A 354 -16.10 -16.48 3.46
C ASP A 354 -16.64 -15.03 3.57
N GLY A 355 -15.93 -14.05 3.00
CA GLY A 355 -16.31 -12.65 3.00
C GLY A 355 -15.89 -11.85 4.25
N ARG A 356 -15.24 -12.47 5.23
CA ARG A 356 -14.64 -11.70 6.34
C ARG A 356 -13.57 -10.77 5.81
N LEU A 357 -13.69 -9.50 6.18
CA LEU A 357 -12.84 -8.40 5.72
C LEU A 357 -12.14 -7.76 6.90
N ARG A 358 -10.86 -7.42 6.72
CA ARG A 358 -10.05 -6.71 7.70
C ARG A 358 -9.31 -5.57 7.04
N ILE A 359 -9.31 -4.40 7.68
CA ILE A 359 -8.52 -3.24 7.27
C ILE A 359 -7.68 -2.80 8.47
N GLY A 360 -6.37 -3.01 8.41
CA GLY A 360 -5.44 -2.48 9.39
C GLY A 360 -5.25 -0.98 9.20
N VAL A 361 -5.29 -0.23 10.30
CA VAL A 361 -5.00 1.21 10.33
C VAL A 361 -4.24 1.55 11.61
N GLY A 362 -3.29 2.46 11.51
CA GLY A 362 -2.52 2.95 12.64
C GLY A 362 -2.24 4.44 12.51
N SER A 363 -1.85 5.04 13.63
CA SER A 363 -1.37 6.41 13.69
C SER A 363 0.06 6.45 14.24
N THR A 364 0.80 7.48 13.87
CA THR A 364 2.17 7.73 14.34
C THR A 364 2.12 8.45 15.67
N ILE A 365 2.43 7.72 16.73
CA ILE A 365 2.40 8.23 18.10
C ILE A 365 3.75 8.88 18.39
N VAL A 366 3.74 10.16 18.78
CA VAL A 366 4.87 10.94 19.22
C VAL A 366 4.61 11.48 20.62
N ARG A 367 5.63 12.12 21.25
CA ARG A 367 5.56 12.64 22.63
C ARG A 367 4.36 13.57 22.87
N HIS A 368 3.95 14.32 21.87
CA HIS A 368 2.89 15.35 21.98
C HIS A 368 1.60 14.92 21.27
N SER A 369 1.47 13.65 20.91
CA SER A 369 0.22 13.13 20.33
C SER A 369 -0.93 13.26 21.33
N ASP A 370 -2.10 13.67 20.83
CA ASP A 370 -3.37 13.61 21.57
C ASP A 370 -4.01 12.24 21.35
N PRO A 371 -4.23 11.43 22.40
CA PRO A 371 -4.75 10.07 22.25
C PRO A 371 -6.08 9.94 21.50
N LEU A 372 -7.03 10.85 21.75
CA LEU A 372 -8.31 10.86 21.03
C LEU A 372 -8.16 11.35 19.58
N GLY A 373 -7.23 12.30 19.36
CA GLY A 373 -6.86 12.75 18.02
C GLY A 373 -6.29 11.62 17.17
N GLU A 374 -5.40 10.78 17.74
CA GLU A 374 -4.84 9.61 17.06
C GLU A 374 -5.92 8.55 16.75
N ALA A 375 -6.88 8.35 17.65
CA ALA A 375 -8.03 7.47 17.40
C ALA A 375 -8.87 8.00 16.21
N ALA A 376 -9.15 9.31 16.18
CA ALA A 376 -9.87 9.94 15.07
C ALA A 376 -9.10 9.85 13.74
N GLU A 377 -7.76 10.00 13.77
CA GLU A 377 -6.91 9.87 12.59
C GLU A 377 -6.94 8.44 12.02
N SER A 378 -6.80 7.42 12.87
CA SER A 378 -6.86 6.03 12.43
C SER A 378 -8.21 5.69 11.78
N ARG A 379 -9.33 6.23 12.31
CA ARG A 379 -10.66 6.10 11.71
C ARG A 379 -10.72 6.79 10.34
N ALA A 380 -10.18 8.00 10.24
CA ALA A 380 -10.12 8.73 8.97
C ALA A 380 -9.34 7.98 7.89
N LYS A 381 -8.24 7.30 8.28
CA LYS A 381 -7.44 6.47 7.37
C LYS A 381 -8.21 5.24 6.82
N ALA A 382 -9.18 4.70 7.56
CA ALA A 382 -10.05 3.62 7.09
C ALA A 382 -11.20 4.12 6.20
N SER A 383 -11.61 5.37 6.36
CA SER A 383 -12.87 5.90 5.80
C SER A 383 -12.95 5.82 4.27
N GLY A 384 -11.84 6.06 3.56
CA GLY A 384 -11.81 5.98 2.10
C GLY A 384 -12.15 4.58 1.58
N LEU A 385 -11.53 3.55 2.17
CA LEU A 385 -11.82 2.14 1.83
C LEU A 385 -13.26 1.75 2.18
N ILE A 386 -13.73 2.13 3.39
CA ILE A 386 -15.11 1.86 3.82
C ILE A 386 -16.12 2.54 2.90
N ALA A 387 -15.86 3.79 2.50
CA ALA A 387 -16.72 4.51 1.56
C ALA A 387 -16.73 3.86 0.16
N ALA A 388 -15.59 3.34 -0.30
CA ALA A 388 -15.51 2.61 -1.56
C ALA A 388 -16.27 1.27 -1.51
N LEU A 389 -16.19 0.55 -0.37
CA LEU A 389 -16.96 -0.68 -0.13
C LEU A 389 -18.47 -0.43 -0.13
N LYS A 390 -18.91 0.65 0.50
CA LYS A 390 -20.35 1.02 0.64
C LYS A 390 -20.91 1.77 -0.56
N SER A 391 -20.10 2.07 -1.56
CA SER A 391 -20.56 2.83 -2.72
C SER A 391 -21.54 2.00 -3.53
N GLN A 392 -22.76 2.54 -3.69
CA GLN A 392 -23.72 1.97 -4.63
C GLN A 392 -23.19 2.13 -6.07
N ALA A 393 -23.48 1.15 -6.92
CA ALA A 393 -23.24 1.29 -8.35
C ALA A 393 -23.89 2.59 -8.84
N PRO A 394 -23.16 3.50 -9.51
CA PRO A 394 -23.77 4.71 -10.02
C PRO A 394 -24.92 4.31 -10.95
N GLN A 395 -26.14 4.83 -10.67
CA GLN A 395 -27.23 4.77 -11.63
C GLN A 395 -26.68 5.31 -12.94
N ARG A 396 -26.94 4.62 -14.06
CA ARG A 396 -26.56 5.08 -15.40
C ARG A 396 -26.92 6.55 -15.50
N LEU A 397 -25.93 7.43 -15.57
CA LEU A 397 -26.14 8.82 -15.95
C LEU A 397 -26.78 8.79 -17.34
N GLY A 398 -28.05 9.15 -17.39
CA GLY A 398 -28.74 9.39 -18.64
C GLY A 398 -27.89 10.33 -19.49
N SER A 399 -27.74 9.99 -20.76
CA SER A 399 -27.04 10.77 -21.75
C SER A 399 -27.54 12.23 -21.72
N HIS A 400 -26.74 13.11 -21.09
CA HIS A 400 -26.93 14.54 -21.32
C HIS A 400 -26.24 14.91 -22.63
N PRO A 401 -26.97 15.57 -23.55
CA PRO A 401 -26.40 16.00 -24.81
C PRO A 401 -25.33 17.07 -24.59
N HIS A 402 -24.20 16.89 -25.27
CA HIS A 402 -23.13 17.86 -25.34
C HIS A 402 -23.64 19.26 -25.69
N VAL A 403 -23.48 20.21 -24.79
CA VAL A 403 -23.50 21.64 -25.15
C VAL A 403 -22.05 21.98 -25.56
N VAL A 404 -21.83 21.95 -26.87
CA VAL A 404 -20.68 22.59 -27.49
C VAL A 404 -20.98 24.09 -27.49
N ALA A 405 -20.39 24.82 -26.56
CA ALA A 405 -20.36 26.29 -26.65
C ALA A 405 -19.13 26.67 -27.49
N ALA A 406 -19.41 27.15 -28.67
CA ALA A 406 -18.44 27.80 -29.55
C ALA A 406 -17.89 29.06 -28.87
N LEU A 407 -16.56 29.16 -28.78
CA LEU A 407 -15.85 30.42 -28.65
C LEU A 407 -15.17 30.70 -30.00
N ALA A 408 -15.83 31.47 -30.83
CA ALA A 408 -15.27 32.22 -31.94
C ALA A 408 -15.77 33.67 -31.81
N SER A 409 -14.88 34.54 -31.42
CA SER A 409 -14.62 35.91 -31.87
C SER A 409 -13.70 36.64 -30.88
#